data_6786f1561b75d67c3759e6cd5b994621
#
_entry.id   6786f1561b75d67c3759e6cd5b994621
#
_cell.length_a   1.000
_cell.length_b   1.000
_cell.length_c   1.000
_cell.angle_alpha   90.00
_cell.angle_beta   90.00
_cell.angle_gamma   90.00
#
_symmetry.space_group_name_H-M   'P 1'
#
loop_
_entity.id
_entity.type
_entity.pdbx_description
1 polymer ?
#
loop_
_entity_poly.entity_id
_entity_poly.type
_entity_poly.pdbx_seq_one_letter_code
_entity_poly.pdbx_strand_id
1 'polypeptide(L)'
;KEFIQSFLQKNGIDSPIISINGKNHIYVNFSKTQYNPRYKINTVRAHYDRAPFSYGANDNSVAVFCLMNWAVELSKSNVAHNVRLIFTDGEESESGIKNQGSYDLAKLFKKLKITKDDLFVFDCMGKGEIPVISKFNFSSKVPFRFIKKYNDLEKKAEFILQKSCNQFVKLPTHFSDNAGFLANGIPCVAISML
;
A
#
# COMPACT_ATOMS: atom_id res chain seq x y z
N LYS A 1 -3.33 10.19 -12.66
CA LYS A 1 -2.16 10.82 -12.01
C LYS A 1 -2.44 12.29 -11.73
N GLU A 2 -2.73 13.10 -12.75
CA GLU A 2 -2.94 14.56 -12.63
C GLU A 2 -4.07 14.91 -11.66
N PHE A 3 -5.14 14.12 -11.67
CA PHE A 3 -6.28 14.31 -10.75
C PHE A 3 -5.85 14.18 -9.28
N ILE A 4 -5.10 13.12 -8.94
CA ILE A 4 -4.60 12.88 -7.57
C ILE A 4 -3.72 14.04 -7.11
N GLN A 5 -2.75 14.45 -7.94
CA GLN A 5 -1.86 15.57 -7.62
C GLN A 5 -2.62 16.88 -7.46
N SER A 6 -3.54 17.20 -8.39
CA SER A 6 -4.37 18.42 -8.31
C SER A 6 -5.22 18.45 -7.05
N PHE A 7 -5.81 17.32 -6.66
CA PHE A 7 -6.60 17.22 -5.42
C PHE A 7 -5.73 17.46 -4.18
N LEU A 8 -4.59 16.80 -4.08
CA LEU A 8 -3.66 16.95 -2.95
C LEU A 8 -3.14 18.38 -2.87
N GLN A 9 -2.72 18.97 -3.98
CA GLN A 9 -2.23 20.34 -4.06
C GLN A 9 -3.30 21.37 -3.64
N LYS A 10 -4.56 21.21 -4.07
CA LYS A 10 -5.67 22.07 -3.65
C LYS A 10 -5.91 22.02 -2.14
N ASN A 11 -5.52 20.93 -1.47
CA ASN A 11 -5.57 20.77 -0.03
C ASN A 11 -4.24 21.12 0.67
N GLY A 12 -3.31 21.76 -0.02
CA GLY A 12 -2.03 22.19 0.55
C GLY A 12 -1.03 21.05 0.81
N ILE A 13 -1.23 19.88 0.19
CA ILE A 13 -0.39 18.70 0.41
C ILE A 13 0.61 18.57 -0.75
N ASP A 14 1.90 18.59 -0.42
CA ASP A 14 2.97 18.31 -1.37
C ASP A 14 2.96 16.82 -1.77
N SER A 15 3.01 16.56 -3.07
CA SER A 15 2.90 15.20 -3.60
C SER A 15 3.83 14.96 -4.80
N PRO A 16 5.15 14.85 -4.54
CA PRO A 16 6.13 14.63 -5.58
C PRO A 16 5.95 13.29 -6.27
N ILE A 17 6.33 13.24 -7.55
CA ILE A 17 6.37 12.02 -8.35
C ILE A 17 7.72 11.33 -8.18
N ILE A 18 7.68 10.03 -7.96
CA ILE A 18 8.84 9.13 -7.99
C ILE A 18 8.77 8.33 -9.28
N SER A 19 9.54 8.72 -10.29
CA SER A 19 9.59 8.02 -11.58
C SER A 19 10.64 6.92 -11.56
N ILE A 20 10.23 5.69 -11.83
CA ILE A 20 11.10 4.51 -11.87
C ILE A 20 10.69 3.65 -13.07
N ASN A 21 11.62 3.42 -14.00
CA ASN A 21 11.40 2.55 -15.17
C ASN A 21 10.10 2.86 -15.93
N GLY A 22 9.81 4.15 -16.14
CA GLY A 22 8.62 4.61 -16.88
C GLY A 22 7.32 4.63 -16.07
N LYS A 23 7.32 4.19 -14.81
CA LYS A 23 6.18 4.26 -13.90
C LYS A 23 6.31 5.42 -12.93
N ASN A 24 5.19 6.06 -12.58
CA ASN A 24 5.16 7.33 -11.85
C ASN A 24 4.38 7.20 -10.55
N HIS A 25 5.04 6.83 -9.48
CA HIS A 25 4.41 6.75 -8.17
C HIS A 25 4.25 8.15 -7.56
N ILE A 26 3.14 8.41 -6.89
CA ILE A 26 2.90 9.68 -6.19
C ILE A 26 3.13 9.45 -4.69
N TYR A 27 4.07 10.18 -4.14
CA TYR A 27 4.39 10.15 -2.72
C TYR A 27 3.70 11.31 -2.00
N VAL A 28 3.00 11.04 -0.90
CA VAL A 28 2.42 12.09 -0.06
C VAL A 28 3.46 12.55 0.94
N ASN A 29 3.89 13.81 0.81
CA ASN A 29 4.92 14.40 1.65
C ASN A 29 4.32 15.11 2.85
N PHE A 30 4.24 14.41 3.98
CA PHE A 30 3.78 14.99 5.23
C PHE A 30 4.89 15.74 5.96
N SER A 31 4.52 16.68 6.85
CA SER A 31 5.46 17.39 7.71
C SER A 31 6.27 16.42 8.59
N LYS A 32 7.55 16.75 8.83
CA LYS A 32 8.41 15.97 9.72
C LYS A 32 7.85 15.83 11.15
N THR A 33 7.07 16.80 11.60
CA THR A 33 6.43 16.79 12.92
C THR A 33 5.37 15.69 13.07
N GLN A 34 4.86 15.17 11.95
CA GLN A 34 3.88 14.08 11.92
C GLN A 34 4.52 12.69 12.06
N TYR A 35 5.85 12.62 12.18
CA TYR A 35 6.60 11.38 12.40
C TYR A 35 7.32 11.39 13.74
N ASN A 36 6.99 10.43 14.59
CA ASN A 36 7.71 10.17 15.82
C ASN A 36 8.78 9.08 15.58
N PRO A 37 10.08 9.38 15.74
CA PRO A 37 11.16 8.44 15.42
C PRO A 37 11.19 7.18 16.32
N ARG A 38 10.44 7.17 17.41
CA ARG A 38 10.31 5.99 18.29
C ARG A 38 9.41 4.90 17.73
N TYR A 39 8.57 5.22 16.75
CA TYR A 39 7.61 4.29 16.16
C TYR A 39 7.94 3.99 14.71
N LYS A 40 7.56 2.80 14.27
CA LYS A 40 7.65 2.44 12.86
C LYS A 40 6.70 3.28 12.02
N ILE A 41 7.07 3.47 10.77
CA ILE A 41 6.18 4.08 9.76
C ILE A 41 5.28 2.98 9.19
N ASN A 42 3.99 3.28 9.09
CA ASN A 42 3.02 2.48 8.36
C ASN A 42 2.93 3.05 6.95
N THR A 43 3.47 2.33 5.98
CA THR A 43 3.36 2.70 4.58
C THR A 43 2.13 2.03 3.99
N VAL A 44 1.16 2.83 3.57
CA VAL A 44 -0.11 2.39 2.97
C VAL A 44 -0.14 2.81 1.50
N ARG A 45 -0.60 1.91 0.65
CA ARG A 45 -0.58 2.08 -0.80
C ARG A 45 -1.85 1.62 -1.48
N ALA A 46 -2.16 2.23 -2.61
CA ALA A 46 -3.14 1.79 -3.57
C ALA A 46 -2.63 2.14 -4.98
N HIS A 47 -2.81 1.25 -5.95
CA HIS A 47 -2.48 1.56 -7.33
C HIS A 47 -3.57 2.41 -7.97
N TYR A 48 -3.19 3.25 -8.94
CA TYR A 48 -4.12 4.14 -9.62
C TYR A 48 -4.25 3.88 -11.13
N ASP A 49 -3.43 2.98 -11.67
CA ASP A 49 -3.62 2.44 -13.01
C ASP A 49 -4.79 1.43 -13.01
N ARG A 50 -5.24 1.07 -14.19
CA ARG A 50 -6.37 0.17 -14.40
C ARG A 50 -6.07 -0.82 -15.52
N ALA A 51 -6.65 -2.01 -15.44
CA ALA A 51 -6.58 -2.98 -16.51
C ALA A 51 -7.20 -2.43 -17.80
N PRO A 52 -6.68 -2.80 -18.97
CA PRO A 52 -7.30 -2.48 -20.25
C PRO A 52 -8.78 -2.92 -20.26
N PHE A 53 -9.66 -2.07 -20.79
CA PHE A 53 -11.10 -2.33 -20.89
C PHE A 53 -11.86 -2.42 -19.54
N SER A 54 -11.21 -2.18 -18.41
CA SER A 54 -11.87 -2.04 -17.10
C SER A 54 -12.27 -0.59 -16.85
N TYR A 55 -13.36 -0.38 -16.09
CA TYR A 55 -13.70 0.94 -15.55
C TYR A 55 -12.77 1.36 -14.40
N GLY A 56 -12.09 0.41 -13.74
CA GLY A 56 -11.19 0.66 -12.63
C GLY A 56 -11.88 1.18 -11.35
N ALA A 57 -13.20 1.06 -11.22
CA ALA A 57 -13.92 1.60 -10.09
C ALA A 57 -13.62 0.83 -8.79
N ASN A 58 -13.85 -0.48 -8.78
CA ASN A 58 -13.51 -1.35 -7.67
C ASN A 58 -12.00 -1.55 -7.57
N ASP A 59 -11.36 -1.75 -8.69
CA ASP A 59 -9.97 -2.00 -8.89
C ASP A 59 -9.33 -0.86 -9.72
N ASN A 60 -8.75 0.21 -9.11
CA ASN A 60 -8.66 0.36 -7.65
C ASN A 60 -9.01 1.81 -7.24
N SER A 61 -9.94 2.48 -7.98
CA SER A 61 -10.26 3.90 -7.77
C SER A 61 -10.80 4.17 -6.37
N VAL A 62 -11.61 3.27 -5.79
CA VAL A 62 -12.16 3.47 -4.44
C VAL A 62 -11.05 3.54 -3.41
N ALA A 63 -10.08 2.63 -3.42
CA ALA A 63 -8.95 2.69 -2.51
C ALA A 63 -8.15 3.99 -2.69
N VAL A 64 -7.94 4.41 -3.94
CA VAL A 64 -7.27 5.69 -4.25
C VAL A 64 -8.03 6.86 -3.63
N PHE A 65 -9.35 6.96 -3.83
CA PHE A 65 -10.16 8.03 -3.24
C PHE A 65 -10.14 8.01 -1.72
N CYS A 66 -10.22 6.84 -1.10
CA CYS A 66 -10.09 6.70 0.34
C CYS A 66 -8.75 7.23 0.85
N LEU A 67 -7.65 6.88 0.20
CA LEU A 67 -6.32 7.35 0.58
C LEU A 67 -6.14 8.85 0.34
N MET A 68 -6.75 9.41 -0.73
CA MET A 68 -6.73 10.87 -0.97
C MET A 68 -7.41 11.64 0.16
N ASN A 69 -8.61 11.22 0.58
CA ASN A 69 -9.32 11.84 1.69
C ASN A 69 -8.56 11.65 3.01
N TRP A 70 -8.04 10.46 3.24
CA TRP A 70 -7.23 10.20 4.44
C TRP A 70 -5.95 11.04 4.47
N ALA A 71 -5.32 11.31 3.32
CA ALA A 71 -4.19 12.24 3.25
C ALA A 71 -4.57 13.64 3.76
N VAL A 72 -5.77 14.14 3.40
CA VAL A 72 -6.27 15.42 3.88
C VAL A 72 -6.48 15.43 5.39
N GLU A 73 -7.11 14.38 5.94
CA GLU A 73 -7.31 14.27 7.38
C GLU A 73 -5.98 14.17 8.15
N LEU A 74 -5.04 13.35 7.66
CA LEU A 74 -3.72 13.22 8.26
C LEU A 74 -2.92 14.51 8.20
N SER A 75 -3.02 15.29 7.11
CA SER A 75 -2.30 16.56 6.97
C SER A 75 -2.73 17.60 7.98
N LYS A 76 -4.00 17.55 8.41
CA LYS A 76 -4.57 18.45 9.44
C LYS A 76 -4.27 18.01 10.87
N SER A 77 -3.73 16.80 11.05
CA SER A 77 -3.46 16.26 12.38
C SER A 77 -2.33 17.02 13.08
N ASN A 78 -2.58 17.44 14.30
CA ASN A 78 -1.57 18.04 15.19
C ASN A 78 -0.76 16.98 15.96
N VAL A 79 -1.06 15.70 15.76
CA VAL A 79 -0.40 14.57 16.43
C VAL A 79 0.39 13.75 15.42
N ALA A 80 1.56 13.26 15.83
CA ALA A 80 2.36 12.37 14.99
C ALA A 80 1.60 11.06 14.74
N HIS A 81 1.38 10.74 13.46
CA HIS A 81 0.61 9.56 13.06
C HIS A 81 1.47 8.42 12.48
N ASN A 82 2.70 8.70 12.10
CA ASN A 82 3.65 7.73 11.50
C ASN A 82 3.08 6.99 10.28
N VAL A 83 2.28 7.65 9.46
CA VAL A 83 1.71 7.11 8.21
C VAL A 83 2.43 7.71 7.01
N ARG A 84 2.75 6.87 6.04
CA ARG A 84 3.24 7.25 4.70
C ARG A 84 2.24 6.75 3.68
N LEU A 85 1.80 7.61 2.77
CA LEU A 85 0.90 7.24 1.69
C LEU A 85 1.63 7.30 0.35
N ILE A 86 1.40 6.29 -0.49
CA ILE A 86 1.95 6.21 -1.85
C ILE A 86 0.86 5.70 -2.78
N PHE A 87 0.57 6.45 -3.83
CA PHE A 87 -0.24 5.97 -4.93
C PHE A 87 0.69 5.34 -5.97
N THR A 88 0.50 4.07 -6.24
CA THR A 88 1.40 3.27 -7.09
C THR A 88 0.90 3.22 -8.53
N ASP A 89 1.82 3.01 -9.46
CA ASP A 89 1.59 2.93 -10.90
C ASP A 89 2.12 1.59 -11.42
N GLY A 90 1.43 1.02 -12.42
CA GLY A 90 1.88 -0.18 -13.12
C GLY A 90 1.68 -1.45 -12.31
N GLU A 91 0.58 -1.57 -11.57
CA GLU A 91 0.15 -2.81 -10.94
C GLU A 91 -0.41 -3.78 -11.98
N GLU A 92 -1.26 -3.28 -12.88
CA GLU A 92 -2.01 -4.01 -13.92
C GLU A 92 -1.12 -4.50 -15.10
N SER A 93 0.13 -4.80 -14.81
CA SER A 93 1.07 -5.25 -15.83
C SER A 93 0.86 -6.73 -16.15
N GLU A 94 0.40 -7.04 -17.35
CA GLU A 94 0.24 -8.41 -17.87
C GLU A 94 1.56 -9.20 -17.92
N SER A 95 2.69 -8.53 -17.83
CA SER A 95 4.04 -9.12 -18.00
C SER A 95 4.61 -9.73 -16.71
N GLY A 96 3.80 -9.88 -15.66
CA GLY A 96 4.17 -10.52 -14.40
C GLY A 96 4.88 -9.61 -13.38
N ILE A 97 5.07 -10.13 -12.17
CA ILE A 97 5.48 -9.38 -10.97
C ILE A 97 6.73 -8.49 -11.17
N LYS A 98 7.71 -8.95 -11.95
CA LYS A 98 8.94 -8.18 -12.17
C LYS A 98 8.74 -6.90 -12.98
N ASN A 99 7.63 -6.79 -13.69
CA ASN A 99 7.26 -5.62 -14.47
C ASN A 99 6.24 -4.73 -13.77
N GLN A 100 5.74 -5.13 -12.61
CA GLN A 100 4.93 -4.25 -11.77
C GLN A 100 5.75 -3.10 -11.20
N GLY A 101 5.12 -1.93 -11.06
CA GLY A 101 5.76 -0.75 -10.46
C GLY A 101 6.18 -0.97 -9.02
N SER A 102 5.41 -1.75 -8.28
CA SER A 102 5.71 -2.15 -6.90
C SER A 102 7.02 -2.92 -6.77
N TYR A 103 7.42 -3.70 -7.79
CA TYR A 103 8.69 -4.43 -7.79
C TYR A 103 9.89 -3.48 -7.82
N ASP A 104 9.85 -2.46 -8.66
CA ASP A 104 10.92 -1.46 -8.76
C ASP A 104 10.91 -0.50 -7.57
N LEU A 105 9.73 -0.14 -7.08
CA LEU A 105 9.58 0.63 -5.84
C LEU A 105 10.18 -0.11 -4.65
N ALA A 106 9.99 -1.43 -4.56
CA ALA A 106 10.60 -2.26 -3.53
C ALA A 106 12.13 -2.27 -3.58
N LYS A 107 12.73 -2.30 -4.79
CA LYS A 107 14.18 -2.13 -4.96
C LYS A 107 14.66 -0.77 -4.46
N LEU A 108 13.90 0.30 -4.76
CA LEU A 108 14.22 1.64 -4.25
C LEU A 108 14.16 1.67 -2.71
N PHE A 109 13.15 1.05 -2.10
CA PHE A 109 13.03 0.94 -0.65
C PHE A 109 14.25 0.26 -0.01
N LYS A 110 14.74 -0.82 -0.65
CA LYS A 110 15.99 -1.49 -0.20
C LYS A 110 17.20 -0.56 -0.31
N LYS A 111 17.35 0.13 -1.45
CA LYS A 111 18.44 1.08 -1.68
C LYS A 111 18.44 2.21 -0.64
N LEU A 112 17.27 2.72 -0.30
CA LEU A 112 17.07 3.78 0.70
C LEU A 112 17.02 3.26 2.14
N LYS A 113 17.17 1.94 2.36
CA LYS A 113 17.08 1.28 3.67
C LYS A 113 15.73 1.47 4.38
N ILE A 114 14.66 1.66 3.63
CA ILE A 114 13.26 1.80 4.11
C ILE A 114 12.60 0.41 4.25
N THR A 115 13.30 -0.55 4.87
CA THR A 115 12.80 -1.94 4.98
C THR A 115 12.26 -2.29 6.36
N LYS A 116 12.17 -1.28 7.24
CA LYS A 116 11.65 -1.44 8.60
C LYS A 116 10.18 -1.00 8.74
N ASP A 117 9.64 -0.36 7.71
CA ASP A 117 8.25 0.07 7.69
C ASP A 117 7.30 -1.12 7.73
N ASP A 118 6.13 -0.92 8.28
CA ASP A 118 5.02 -1.85 8.16
C ASP A 118 4.24 -1.49 6.88
N LEU A 119 4.19 -2.42 5.92
CA LEU A 119 3.66 -2.14 4.58
C LEU A 119 2.30 -2.80 4.36
N PHE A 120 1.34 -1.98 3.95
CA PHE A 120 -0.02 -2.39 3.61
C PHE A 120 -0.40 -1.93 2.20
N VAL A 121 -1.19 -2.74 1.52
CA VAL A 121 -1.82 -2.42 0.23
C VAL A 121 -3.31 -2.51 0.40
N PHE A 122 -4.04 -1.53 -0.09
CA PHE A 122 -5.48 -1.61 -0.29
C PHE A 122 -5.78 -1.81 -1.76
N ASP A 123 -6.53 -2.87 -2.05
CA ASP A 123 -6.85 -3.28 -3.39
C ASP A 123 -8.26 -3.88 -3.48
N CYS A 124 -8.99 -3.61 -4.57
CA CYS A 124 -10.36 -4.07 -4.76
C CYS A 124 -11.29 -3.70 -3.58
N MET A 125 -11.24 -2.43 -3.15
CA MET A 125 -11.93 -1.94 -1.95
C MET A 125 -13.36 -1.45 -2.21
N GLY A 126 -13.85 -1.48 -3.43
CA GLY A 126 -15.12 -0.83 -3.82
C GLY A 126 -16.34 -1.73 -3.80
N LYS A 127 -16.20 -3.04 -3.68
CA LYS A 127 -17.30 -3.99 -3.71
C LYS A 127 -17.12 -4.99 -2.58
N GLY A 128 -18.17 -5.16 -1.77
CA GLY A 128 -18.21 -6.11 -0.66
C GLY A 128 -18.35 -5.42 0.70
N GLU A 129 -18.59 -6.24 1.73
CA GLU A 129 -18.81 -5.78 3.11
C GLU A 129 -17.81 -6.38 4.10
N ILE A 130 -17.09 -7.41 3.68
CA ILE A 130 -16.18 -8.16 4.55
C ILE A 130 -14.74 -7.92 4.13
N PRO A 131 -13.91 -7.28 4.97
CA PRO A 131 -12.49 -7.15 4.72
C PRO A 131 -11.80 -8.52 4.65
N VAL A 132 -10.88 -8.64 3.69
CA VAL A 132 -10.06 -9.83 3.47
C VAL A 132 -8.60 -9.47 3.65
N ILE A 133 -7.94 -10.14 4.57
CA ILE A 133 -6.47 -10.14 4.63
C ILE A 133 -5.96 -11.21 3.67
N SER A 134 -5.16 -10.81 2.70
CA SER A 134 -4.53 -11.71 1.75
C SER A 134 -3.56 -12.65 2.46
N LYS A 135 -3.90 -13.93 2.51
CA LYS A 135 -3.06 -14.97 3.11
C LYS A 135 -2.03 -15.46 2.11
N PHE A 136 -0.76 -15.45 2.51
CA PHE A 136 0.33 -15.93 1.70
C PHE A 136 0.94 -17.21 2.27
N ASN A 137 1.03 -18.26 1.45
CA ASN A 137 1.68 -19.52 1.80
C ASN A 137 3.13 -19.49 1.30
N PHE A 138 4.07 -19.38 2.21
CA PHE A 138 5.50 -19.37 1.88
C PHE A 138 6.03 -20.77 1.62
N SER A 139 6.89 -20.91 0.61
CA SER A 139 7.62 -22.14 0.41
C SER A 139 8.66 -22.36 1.53
N SER A 140 9.08 -23.60 1.74
CA SER A 140 10.12 -23.98 2.71
C SER A 140 11.48 -23.30 2.47
N LYS A 141 11.69 -22.74 1.29
CA LYS A 141 12.93 -22.00 0.92
C LYS A 141 12.97 -20.57 1.46
N VAL A 142 11.84 -20.04 1.95
CA VAL A 142 11.78 -18.67 2.47
C VAL A 142 12.37 -18.63 3.89
N PRO A 143 13.30 -17.69 4.19
CA PRO A 143 13.93 -17.63 5.49
C PRO A 143 12.91 -17.42 6.63
N PHE A 144 13.05 -18.18 7.72
CA PHE A 144 12.16 -18.09 8.90
C PHE A 144 12.03 -16.65 9.44
N ARG A 145 13.12 -15.88 9.43
CA ARG A 145 13.10 -14.47 9.86
C ARG A 145 12.16 -13.61 9.04
N PHE A 146 12.03 -13.90 7.73
CA PHE A 146 11.09 -13.20 6.86
C PHE A 146 9.65 -13.59 7.18
N ILE A 147 9.39 -14.91 7.30
CA ILE A 147 8.06 -15.44 7.64
C ILE A 147 7.58 -14.85 8.98
N LYS A 148 8.46 -14.82 9.99
CA LYS A 148 8.14 -14.20 11.27
C LYS A 148 7.71 -12.73 11.12
N LYS A 149 8.47 -11.93 10.38
CA LYS A 149 8.14 -10.52 10.16
C LYS A 149 6.81 -10.34 9.41
N TYR A 150 6.54 -11.22 8.43
CA TYR A 150 5.26 -11.20 7.71
C TYR A 150 4.10 -11.52 8.65
N ASN A 151 4.23 -12.57 9.46
CA ASN A 151 3.20 -12.95 10.43
C ASN A 151 2.95 -11.87 11.49
N ASP A 152 3.99 -11.16 11.93
CA ASP A 152 3.85 -10.04 12.86
C ASP A 152 3.08 -8.88 12.20
N LEU A 153 3.33 -8.61 10.90
CA LEU A 153 2.61 -7.61 10.12
C LEU A 153 1.15 -8.02 9.86
N GLU A 154 0.91 -9.29 9.53
CA GLU A 154 -0.43 -9.86 9.37
C GLU A 154 -1.25 -9.73 10.67
N LYS A 155 -0.69 -10.09 11.82
CA LYS A 155 -1.34 -9.89 13.13
C LYS A 155 -1.66 -8.42 13.42
N LYS A 156 -0.82 -7.51 12.96
CA LYS A 156 -1.11 -6.07 13.08
C LYS A 156 -2.30 -5.67 12.23
N ALA A 157 -2.41 -6.18 10.98
CA ALA A 157 -3.59 -5.97 10.15
C ALA A 157 -4.86 -6.54 10.81
N GLU A 158 -4.79 -7.77 11.34
CA GLU A 158 -5.88 -8.38 12.09
C GLU A 158 -6.34 -7.50 13.25
N PHE A 159 -5.39 -7.02 14.08
CA PHE A 159 -5.69 -6.14 15.22
C PHE A 159 -6.40 -4.85 14.79
N ILE A 160 -5.93 -4.22 13.68
CA ILE A 160 -6.55 -3.02 13.15
C ILE A 160 -7.98 -3.31 12.68
N LEU A 161 -8.19 -4.39 11.92
CA LEU A 161 -9.51 -4.76 11.42
C LEU A 161 -10.46 -5.15 12.57
N GLN A 162 -10.01 -5.84 13.60
CA GLN A 162 -10.81 -6.14 14.80
C GLN A 162 -11.33 -4.89 15.51
N LYS A 163 -10.62 -3.76 15.38
CA LYS A 163 -11.03 -2.48 15.96
C LYS A 163 -11.92 -1.65 15.03
N SER A 164 -11.89 -1.92 13.73
CA SER A 164 -12.52 -1.09 12.70
C SER A 164 -13.75 -1.73 12.07
N CYS A 165 -13.90 -3.05 12.15
CA CYS A 165 -14.98 -3.80 11.51
C CYS A 165 -15.52 -4.90 12.44
N ASN A 166 -16.77 -5.30 12.20
CA ASN A 166 -17.42 -6.38 12.96
C ASN A 166 -16.85 -7.76 12.62
N GLN A 167 -16.37 -7.95 11.41
CA GLN A 167 -15.82 -9.21 10.92
C GLN A 167 -14.78 -8.97 9.82
N PHE A 168 -13.89 -9.91 9.65
CA PHE A 168 -12.96 -10.02 8.52
C PHE A 168 -12.58 -11.49 8.33
N VAL A 169 -12.04 -11.82 7.17
CA VAL A 169 -11.54 -13.17 6.86
C VAL A 169 -10.10 -13.13 6.38
N LYS A 170 -9.42 -14.28 6.42
CA LYS A 170 -8.10 -14.48 5.83
C LYS A 170 -8.19 -15.52 4.75
N LEU A 171 -8.02 -15.11 3.51
CA LEU A 171 -8.12 -15.99 2.35
C LEU A 171 -6.93 -15.76 1.39
N PRO A 172 -6.50 -16.78 0.64
CA PRO A 172 -5.65 -16.56 -0.52
C PRO A 172 -6.40 -15.65 -1.52
N THR A 173 -5.75 -14.57 -1.95
CA THR A 173 -6.27 -13.66 -2.97
C THR A 173 -5.32 -13.64 -4.16
N HIS A 174 -5.72 -12.99 -5.24
CA HIS A 174 -4.80 -12.64 -6.32
C HIS A 174 -3.68 -11.74 -5.78
N PHE A 175 -2.57 -11.73 -6.49
CA PHE A 175 -1.48 -10.82 -6.19
C PHE A 175 -1.90 -9.40 -6.56
N SER A 176 -1.48 -8.47 -5.73
CA SER A 176 -1.55 -7.03 -5.93
C SER A 176 -0.12 -6.47 -5.80
N ASP A 177 0.01 -5.19 -5.61
CA ASP A 177 1.28 -4.51 -5.31
C ASP A 177 2.12 -5.15 -4.19
N ASN A 178 1.51 -5.95 -3.31
CA ASN A 178 2.24 -6.71 -2.30
C ASN A 178 3.23 -7.70 -2.91
N ALA A 179 2.92 -8.26 -4.08
CA ALA A 179 3.77 -9.25 -4.75
C ALA A 179 5.16 -8.71 -5.08
N GLY A 180 5.26 -7.47 -5.60
CA GLY A 180 6.53 -6.83 -5.91
C GLY A 180 7.43 -6.67 -4.68
N PHE A 181 6.85 -6.35 -3.52
CA PHE A 181 7.58 -6.22 -2.26
C PHE A 181 7.98 -7.57 -1.69
N LEU A 182 7.07 -8.55 -1.66
CA LEU A 182 7.35 -9.92 -1.21
C LEU A 182 8.48 -10.55 -2.04
N ALA A 183 8.45 -10.40 -3.37
CA ALA A 183 9.50 -10.89 -4.27
C ALA A 183 10.87 -10.25 -4.00
N ASN A 184 10.90 -9.04 -3.44
CA ASN A 184 12.11 -8.37 -3.00
C ASN A 184 12.48 -8.62 -1.53
N GLY A 185 11.82 -9.55 -0.84
CA GLY A 185 12.10 -9.89 0.55
C GLY A 185 11.68 -8.81 1.55
N ILE A 186 10.66 -8.00 1.21
CA ILE A 186 10.07 -7.00 2.11
C ILE A 186 8.64 -7.45 2.43
N PRO A 187 8.32 -7.72 3.71
CA PRO A 187 6.96 -8.10 4.11
C PRO A 187 5.95 -7.01 3.75
N CYS A 188 4.84 -7.41 3.15
CA CYS A 188 3.76 -6.54 2.76
C CYS A 188 2.44 -7.30 2.77
N VAL A 189 1.42 -6.76 3.43
CA VAL A 189 0.08 -7.37 3.55
C VAL A 189 -0.88 -6.61 2.65
N ALA A 190 -1.66 -7.33 1.84
CA ALA A 190 -2.75 -6.76 1.07
C ALA A 190 -4.09 -6.98 1.80
N ILE A 191 -4.96 -5.98 1.70
CA ILE A 191 -6.33 -5.97 2.23
C ILE A 191 -7.25 -5.62 1.08
N SER A 192 -8.31 -6.41 0.91
CA SER A 192 -9.36 -6.21 -0.08
C SER A 192 -10.74 -6.37 0.56
N MET A 193 -11.82 -6.29 -0.23
CA MET A 193 -13.19 -6.51 0.22
C MET A 193 -13.81 -7.69 -0.52
N LEU A 194 -14.68 -8.47 0.17
CA LEU A 194 -15.58 -9.51 -0.35
C LEU A 194 -17.00 -9.03 -0.31
#